data_81397babfef0b5af9d5645354c71c4ce
#
_entry.id   81397babfef0b5af9d5645354c71c4ce
#
_cell.length_a   1.000
_cell.length_b   1.000
_cell.length_c   1.000
_cell.angle_alpha   90.00
_cell.angle_beta   90.00
_cell.angle_gamma   90.00
#
_symmetry.space_group_name_H-M   'P 1'
#
loop_
_entity.id
_entity.type
_entity.pdbx_description
1 polymer ?
#
loop_
_entity_poly.entity_id
_entity_poly.type
_entity_poly.pdbx_seq_one_letter_code
_entity_poly.pdbx_strand_id
1 'polypeptide(L)'
;MKQTEREILSSINEVLGTGLKESSYKYARFDAHGDNVIAEIKYRDKYYDDTLIEFDKYSFNKEYAALNKMYFYYVVGVGDEVFCFDILELVVNNHNFLWEWKKMPITTEFGKRELIYKYVGYIPLEMAFIRYNK
;
A
#
# COMPACT_ATOMS: atom_id res chain seq x y z
N MET A 1 -2.25 -1.31 13.51
CA MET A 1 -2.12 -0.20 12.53
C MET A 1 -1.90 1.10 13.30
N LYS A 2 -1.04 1.96 12.80
CA LYS A 2 -0.78 3.27 13.42
C LYS A 2 -1.96 4.22 13.21
N GLN A 3 -2.08 5.23 14.05
CA GLN A 3 -3.18 6.20 13.96
C GLN A 3 -3.21 6.94 12.61
N THR A 4 -2.05 7.32 12.09
CA THR A 4 -1.98 7.94 10.76
C THR A 4 -2.53 7.04 9.67
N GLU A 5 -2.28 5.74 9.76
CA GLU A 5 -2.80 4.76 8.81
C GLU A 5 -4.30 4.56 8.95
N ARG A 6 -4.82 4.61 10.20
CA ARG A 6 -6.28 4.55 10.45
C ARG A 6 -7.00 5.77 9.88
N GLU A 7 -6.38 6.93 9.97
CA GLU A 7 -6.93 8.15 9.36
C GLU A 7 -6.99 8.04 7.84
N ILE A 8 -5.96 7.46 7.23
CA ILE A 8 -5.94 7.19 5.79
C ILE A 8 -7.05 6.21 5.42
N LEU A 9 -7.20 5.13 6.19
CA LEU A 9 -8.24 4.14 5.97
C LEU A 9 -9.64 4.76 6.03
N SER A 10 -9.90 5.57 7.04
CA SER A 10 -11.16 6.26 7.19
C SER A 10 -11.44 7.18 6.00
N SER A 11 -10.43 7.93 5.57
CA SER A 11 -10.58 8.85 4.45
C SER A 11 -10.83 8.13 3.12
N ILE A 12 -10.13 7.02 2.87
CA ILE A 12 -10.32 6.27 1.61
C ILE A 12 -11.70 5.63 1.55
N ASN A 13 -12.21 5.15 2.69
CA ASN A 13 -13.57 4.63 2.76
C ASN A 13 -14.61 5.69 2.39
N GLU A 14 -14.39 6.91 2.86
CA GLU A 14 -15.29 8.02 2.56
C GLU A 14 -15.23 8.39 1.08
N VAL A 15 -14.02 8.51 0.53
CA VAL A 15 -13.83 8.93 -0.87
C VAL A 15 -14.32 7.89 -1.86
N LEU A 16 -14.04 6.61 -1.62
CA LEU A 16 -14.40 5.51 -2.52
C LEU A 16 -15.75 4.87 -2.20
N GLY A 17 -16.37 5.22 -1.08
CA GLY A 17 -17.59 4.56 -0.64
C GLY A 17 -17.36 3.09 -0.28
N THR A 18 -16.15 2.73 0.12
CA THR A 18 -15.81 1.37 0.52
C THR A 18 -16.08 1.14 1.99
N GLY A 19 -16.24 -0.12 2.36
CA GLY A 19 -16.39 -0.53 3.75
C GLY A 19 -15.17 -1.31 4.25
N LEU A 20 -13.98 -0.81 3.94
CA LEU A 20 -12.73 -1.44 4.37
C LEU A 20 -12.61 -1.43 5.90
N LYS A 21 -12.32 -2.58 6.47
CA LYS A 21 -12.09 -2.75 7.90
C LYS A 21 -10.65 -3.17 8.13
N GLU A 22 -10.05 -2.64 9.20
CA GLU A 22 -8.72 -3.05 9.64
C GLU A 22 -8.69 -4.56 9.86
N SER A 23 -7.66 -5.23 9.35
CA SER A 23 -7.48 -6.66 9.54
C SER A 23 -7.21 -6.95 11.01
N SER A 24 -8.05 -7.79 11.61
CA SER A 24 -7.93 -8.17 13.02
C SER A 24 -6.99 -9.35 13.22
N TYR A 25 -6.65 -10.05 12.15
CA TYR A 25 -5.81 -11.24 12.20
C TYR A 25 -4.33 -10.83 12.25
N LYS A 26 -3.61 -11.29 13.26
CA LYS A 26 -2.22 -10.93 13.52
C LYS A 26 -1.27 -11.17 12.35
N TYR A 27 -1.53 -12.22 11.57
CA TYR A 27 -0.68 -12.63 10.44
C TYR A 27 -1.26 -12.26 9.09
N ALA A 28 -2.26 -11.39 9.06
CA ALA A 28 -2.81 -10.91 7.79
C ALA A 28 -1.74 -10.21 6.97
N ARG A 29 -1.70 -10.52 5.68
CA ARG A 29 -0.73 -9.95 4.74
C ARG A 29 -1.18 -8.61 4.17
N PHE A 30 -2.40 -8.18 4.47
CA PHE A 30 -2.94 -6.89 4.09
C PHE A 30 -3.48 -6.17 5.32
N ASP A 31 -3.46 -4.85 5.30
CA ASP A 31 -3.82 -4.03 6.46
C ASP A 31 -5.33 -3.90 6.64
N ALA A 32 -6.09 -3.97 5.56
CA ALA A 32 -7.54 -3.81 5.60
C ALA A 32 -8.22 -4.61 4.50
N HIS A 33 -9.49 -4.93 4.68
CA HIS A 33 -10.27 -5.69 3.72
C HIS A 33 -11.74 -5.27 3.74
N GLY A 34 -12.39 -5.45 2.61
CA GLY A 34 -13.83 -5.29 2.44
C GLY A 34 -14.38 -6.52 1.69
N ASP A 35 -15.60 -6.41 1.18
CA ASP A 35 -16.25 -7.53 0.48
C ASP A 35 -15.53 -7.95 -0.80
N ASN A 36 -14.98 -6.99 -1.53
CA ASN A 36 -14.34 -7.25 -2.82
C ASN A 36 -13.00 -6.54 -2.97
N VAL A 37 -12.39 -6.12 -1.87
CA VAL A 37 -11.14 -5.36 -1.93
C VAL A 37 -10.27 -5.66 -0.72
N ILE A 38 -8.97 -5.78 -0.96
CA ILE A 38 -7.94 -5.78 0.08
C ILE A 38 -7.07 -4.55 -0.12
N ALA A 39 -6.52 -4.04 0.97
CA ALA A 39 -5.70 -2.84 0.92
C ALA A 39 -4.47 -2.96 1.81
N GLU A 40 -3.36 -2.47 1.30
CA GLU A 40 -2.14 -2.22 2.04
C GLU A 40 -2.04 -0.71 2.23
N ILE A 41 -1.79 -0.26 3.46
CA ILE A 41 -1.79 1.16 3.79
C ILE A 41 -0.42 1.57 4.29
N LYS A 42 0.13 2.65 3.73
CA LYS A 42 1.43 3.20 4.12
C LYS A 42 1.33 4.69 4.32
N TYR A 43 2.10 5.19 5.28
CA TYR A 43 2.32 6.61 5.47
C TYR A 43 3.79 6.92 5.24
N ARG A 44 4.06 7.96 4.46
CA ARG A 44 5.42 8.43 4.16
C ARG A 44 5.58 9.87 4.62
N ASP A 45 6.68 10.15 5.32
CA ASP A 45 6.94 11.51 5.84
C ASP A 45 7.35 12.48 4.74
N LYS A 46 8.04 11.98 3.71
CA LYS A 46 8.59 12.81 2.66
C LYS A 46 7.95 12.54 1.32
N TYR A 47 7.76 13.59 0.54
CA TYR A 47 7.26 13.50 -0.82
C TYR A 47 8.40 13.12 -1.77
N TYR A 48 8.14 12.12 -2.60
CA TYR A 48 8.97 11.73 -3.75
C TYR A 48 8.05 11.56 -4.95
N ASP A 49 8.62 11.56 -6.15
CA ASP A 49 7.82 11.37 -7.37
C ASP A 49 7.27 9.95 -7.50
N ASP A 50 7.81 9.01 -6.75
CA ASP A 50 7.34 7.63 -6.72
C ASP A 50 7.18 7.13 -5.28
N THR A 51 6.56 5.97 -5.14
CA THR A 51 6.46 5.26 -3.87
C THR A 51 7.00 3.85 -4.01
N LEU A 52 7.51 3.31 -2.92
CA LEU A 52 8.03 1.94 -2.86
C LEU A 52 6.92 0.97 -2.49
N ILE A 53 6.99 -0.23 -3.07
CA ILE A 53 6.18 -1.36 -2.62
C ILE A 53 7.12 -2.56 -2.39
N GLU A 54 6.99 -3.23 -1.24
CA GLU A 54 7.78 -4.41 -0.93
C GLU A 54 7.27 -5.59 -1.74
N PHE A 55 8.19 -6.35 -2.34
CA PHE A 55 7.86 -7.47 -3.20
C PHE A 55 7.00 -8.53 -2.50
N ASP A 56 7.31 -8.85 -1.24
CA ASP A 56 6.57 -9.86 -0.49
C ASP A 56 5.07 -9.52 -0.43
N LYS A 57 4.77 -8.27 -0.09
CA LYS A 57 3.40 -7.79 0.00
C LYS A 57 2.72 -7.70 -1.35
N TYR A 58 3.45 -7.23 -2.34
CA TYR A 58 2.97 -7.18 -3.72
C TYR A 58 2.62 -8.57 -4.24
N SER A 59 3.54 -9.50 -4.12
CA SER A 59 3.39 -10.84 -4.67
C SER A 59 2.24 -11.61 -4.03
N PHE A 60 2.21 -11.64 -2.69
CA PHE A 60 1.17 -12.34 -1.96
C PHE A 60 -0.22 -11.73 -2.21
N ASN A 61 -0.34 -10.42 -2.06
CA ASN A 61 -1.64 -9.74 -2.14
C ASN A 61 -2.18 -9.73 -3.57
N LYS A 62 -1.31 -9.60 -4.56
CA LYS A 62 -1.69 -9.69 -5.97
C LYS A 62 -2.31 -11.05 -6.27
N GLU A 63 -1.65 -12.12 -5.84
CA GLU A 63 -2.13 -13.48 -6.07
C GLU A 63 -3.43 -13.75 -5.30
N TYR A 64 -3.47 -13.36 -4.03
CA TYR A 64 -4.66 -13.51 -3.19
C TYR A 64 -5.87 -12.81 -3.81
N ALA A 65 -5.69 -11.57 -4.24
CA ALA A 65 -6.77 -10.80 -4.85
C ALA A 65 -7.24 -11.40 -6.15
N ALA A 66 -6.32 -11.86 -7.02
CA ALA A 66 -6.67 -12.48 -8.28
C ALA A 66 -7.47 -13.77 -8.07
N LEU A 67 -7.04 -14.63 -7.15
CA LEU A 67 -7.70 -15.89 -6.84
C LEU A 67 -9.09 -15.68 -6.24
N ASN A 68 -9.28 -14.64 -5.47
CA ASN A 68 -10.54 -14.36 -4.77
C ASN A 68 -11.41 -13.33 -5.50
N LYS A 69 -11.02 -12.92 -6.71
CA LYS A 69 -11.75 -11.94 -7.54
C LYS A 69 -11.97 -10.63 -6.79
N MET A 70 -10.91 -10.13 -6.14
CA MET A 70 -10.91 -8.91 -5.37
C MET A 70 -10.00 -7.88 -6.02
N TYR A 71 -10.24 -6.61 -5.72
CA TYR A 71 -9.27 -5.54 -6.00
C TYR A 71 -8.15 -5.58 -4.97
N PHE A 72 -6.98 -5.15 -5.38
CA PHE A 72 -5.87 -4.90 -4.46
C PHE A 72 -5.46 -3.44 -4.59
N TYR A 73 -5.78 -2.66 -3.55
CA TYR A 73 -5.42 -1.24 -3.48
C TYR A 73 -4.21 -1.04 -2.59
N TYR A 74 -3.23 -0.32 -3.12
CA TYR A 74 -2.11 0.18 -2.34
C TYR A 74 -2.39 1.66 -2.07
N VAL A 75 -2.57 2.00 -0.80
CA VAL A 75 -3.00 3.34 -0.38
C VAL A 75 -1.87 3.99 0.38
N VAL A 76 -1.35 5.10 -0.15
CA VAL A 76 -0.17 5.78 0.39
C VAL A 76 -0.53 7.20 0.76
N GLY A 77 -0.36 7.52 2.04
CA GLY A 77 -0.47 8.90 2.53
C GLY A 77 0.89 9.56 2.55
N VAL A 78 0.99 10.77 2.02
CA VAL A 78 2.19 11.59 2.05
C VAL A 78 1.78 12.98 2.55
N GLY A 79 2.11 13.28 3.81
CA GLY A 79 1.57 14.48 4.43
C GLY A 79 0.05 14.45 4.46
N ASP A 80 -0.61 15.44 3.89
CA ASP A 80 -2.06 15.51 3.81
C ASP A 80 -2.64 14.88 2.54
N GLU A 81 -1.79 14.48 1.59
CA GLU A 81 -2.24 13.85 0.35
C GLU A 81 -2.34 12.34 0.50
N VAL A 82 -3.33 11.76 -0.18
CA VAL A 82 -3.51 10.31 -0.28
C VAL A 82 -3.54 9.90 -1.73
N PHE A 83 -2.79 8.85 -2.04
CA PHE A 83 -2.68 8.25 -3.37
C PHE A 83 -3.16 6.82 -3.29
N CYS A 84 -4.09 6.43 -4.14
CA CYS A 84 -4.58 5.06 -4.20
C CYS A 84 -4.23 4.45 -5.54
N PHE A 85 -3.55 3.30 -5.51
CA PHE A 85 -3.12 2.57 -6.70
C PHE A 85 -3.91 1.27 -6.81
N ASP A 86 -4.41 0.97 -8.00
CA ASP A 86 -4.99 -0.33 -8.32
C ASP A 86 -3.86 -1.21 -8.85
N ILE A 87 -3.33 -2.09 -8.01
CA ILE A 87 -2.14 -2.87 -8.34
C ILE A 87 -2.42 -3.86 -9.47
N LEU A 88 -3.58 -4.51 -9.49
CA LEU A 88 -3.89 -5.47 -10.55
C LEU A 88 -3.98 -4.77 -11.91
N GLU A 89 -4.51 -3.57 -11.95
CA GLU A 89 -4.55 -2.76 -13.17
C GLU A 89 -3.15 -2.40 -13.65
N LEU A 90 -2.25 -2.01 -12.74
CA LEU A 90 -0.86 -1.74 -13.09
C LEU A 90 -0.18 -2.98 -13.70
N VAL A 91 -0.45 -4.15 -13.14
CA VAL A 91 0.10 -5.41 -13.65
C VAL A 91 -0.43 -5.72 -15.06
N VAL A 92 -1.73 -5.57 -15.27
CA VAL A 92 -2.36 -5.79 -16.59
C VAL A 92 -1.82 -4.83 -17.64
N ASN A 93 -1.53 -3.61 -17.24
CA ASN A 93 -0.96 -2.59 -18.12
C ASN A 93 0.57 -2.67 -18.26
N ASN A 94 1.17 -3.75 -17.75
CA ASN A 94 2.61 -4.03 -17.88
C ASN A 94 3.51 -2.96 -17.25
N HIS A 95 3.07 -2.38 -16.14
CA HIS A 95 3.93 -1.44 -15.41
C HIS A 95 5.25 -2.10 -15.03
N ASN A 96 6.36 -1.43 -15.33
CA ASN A 96 7.69 -1.87 -14.92
C ASN A 96 8.02 -1.30 -13.54
N PHE A 97 7.98 -2.16 -12.51
CA PHE A 97 8.24 -1.77 -11.13
C PHE A 97 9.71 -1.51 -10.84
N LEU A 98 10.62 -1.90 -11.74
CA LEU A 98 12.08 -1.72 -11.55
C LEU A 98 12.58 -2.38 -10.26
N TRP A 99 12.15 -3.62 -10.00
CA TRP A 99 12.49 -4.35 -8.78
C TRP A 99 13.99 -4.35 -8.50
N GLU A 100 14.34 -4.01 -7.24
CA GLU A 100 15.74 -4.00 -6.81
C GLU A 100 15.86 -4.31 -5.32
N TRP A 101 17.03 -4.78 -4.92
CA TRP A 101 17.37 -4.92 -3.51
C TRP A 101 17.79 -3.55 -2.97
N LYS A 102 17.18 -3.17 -1.86
CA LYS A 102 17.47 -1.89 -1.22
C LYS A 102 17.63 -2.07 0.28
N LYS A 103 18.64 -1.43 0.84
CA LYS A 103 18.87 -1.42 2.28
C LYS A 103 17.88 -0.48 2.94
N MET A 104 17.06 -1.02 3.83
CA MET A 104 15.96 -0.30 4.47
C MET A 104 15.87 -0.66 5.95
N PRO A 105 15.27 0.19 6.79
CA PRO A 105 14.99 -0.16 8.18
C PRO A 105 14.05 -1.36 8.27
N ILE A 106 14.31 -2.25 9.24
CA ILE A 106 13.43 -3.38 9.54
C ILE A 106 12.09 -2.84 10.02
N THR A 107 12.14 -1.89 10.94
CA THR A 107 10.97 -1.23 11.50
C THR A 107 11.36 0.16 12.01
N THR A 108 10.42 1.09 11.97
CA THR A 108 10.60 2.42 12.56
C THR A 108 9.93 2.52 13.93
N GLU A 109 9.25 1.47 14.39
CA GLU A 109 8.37 1.53 15.56
C GLU A 109 9.04 1.90 16.87
N PHE A 110 10.29 1.50 17.09
CA PHE A 110 10.96 1.71 18.37
C PHE A 110 12.28 2.44 18.24
N GLY A 111 12.45 3.23 17.20
CA GLY A 111 13.70 3.91 16.96
C GLY A 111 14.88 3.00 16.68
N LYS A 112 14.65 1.71 16.54
CA LYS A 112 15.68 0.76 16.14
C LYS A 112 15.96 0.94 14.66
N ARG A 113 17.20 1.30 14.35
CA ARG A 113 17.65 1.55 12.99
C ARG A 113 18.46 0.39 12.43
N GLU A 114 18.07 -0.84 12.77
CA GLU A 114 18.65 -2.00 12.10
C GLU A 114 18.23 -1.98 10.64
N LEU A 115 19.20 -2.11 9.75
CA LEU A 115 18.98 -2.08 8.32
C LEU A 115 19.04 -3.50 7.77
N ILE A 116 18.10 -3.84 6.90
CA ILE A 116 18.11 -5.08 6.14
C ILE A 116 17.92 -4.76 4.66
N TYR A 117 18.27 -5.71 3.80
CA TYR A 117 17.94 -5.60 2.39
C TYR A 117 16.53 -6.09 2.15
N LYS A 118 15.74 -5.30 1.45
CA LYS A 118 14.40 -5.65 1.00
C LYS A 118 14.33 -5.56 -0.51
N TYR A 119 13.55 -6.46 -1.12
CA TYR A 119 13.29 -6.43 -2.54
C TYR A 119 12.07 -5.54 -2.76
N VAL A 120 12.26 -4.43 -3.49
CA VAL A 120 11.25 -3.38 -3.61
C VAL A 120 11.06 -2.97 -5.07
N GLY A 121 9.85 -2.52 -5.36
CA GLY A 121 9.51 -1.91 -6.64
C GLY A 121 9.07 -0.48 -6.46
N TYR A 122 8.87 0.21 -7.60
CA TYR A 122 8.56 1.64 -7.62
C TYR A 122 7.29 1.88 -8.43
N ILE A 123 6.44 2.77 -7.92
CA ILE A 123 5.22 3.20 -8.60
C ILE A 123 5.24 4.72 -8.63
N PRO A 124 5.29 5.36 -9.82
CA PRO A 124 5.15 6.81 -9.91
C PRO A 124 3.82 7.26 -9.29
N LEU A 125 3.84 8.32 -8.51
CA LEU A 125 2.62 8.82 -7.87
C LEU A 125 1.54 9.22 -8.87
N GLU A 126 1.94 9.67 -10.06
CA GLU A 126 1.02 10.02 -11.15
C GLU A 126 0.16 8.84 -11.62
N MET A 127 0.56 7.60 -11.32
CA MET A 127 -0.18 6.40 -11.69
C MET A 127 -1.30 6.05 -10.71
N ALA A 128 -1.48 6.83 -9.66
CA ALA A 128 -2.61 6.65 -8.76
C ALA A 128 -3.92 6.90 -9.53
N PHE A 129 -4.89 6.00 -9.37
CA PHE A 129 -6.20 6.21 -10.01
C PHE A 129 -7.06 7.19 -9.23
N ILE A 130 -6.77 7.38 -7.95
CA ILE A 130 -7.38 8.39 -7.08
C ILE A 130 -6.30 9.10 -6.29
N ARG A 131 -6.42 10.41 -6.21
CA ARG A 131 -5.53 11.30 -5.48
C ARG A 131 -6.37 12.40 -4.84
N TYR A 132 -6.19 12.61 -3.53
CA TYR A 132 -6.98 13.63 -2.83
C TYR A 132 -6.23 14.11 -1.59
N ASN A 133 -6.68 15.23 -1.02
CA ASN A 133 -6.22 15.72 0.27
C ASN A 133 -7.17 15.24 1.36
N LYS A 134 -6.57 14.70 2.38
CA LYS A 134 -7.28 14.22 3.57
C LYS A 134 -7.95 15.38 4.31
#